data_b48b535061e8a85af11747a91a323327
#
_entry.id   b48b535061e8a85af11747a91a323327
#
_cell.length_a   1.000
_cell.length_b   1.000
_cell.length_c   1.000
_cell.angle_alpha   90.00
_cell.angle_beta   90.00
_cell.angle_gamma   90.00
#
_symmetry.space_group_name_H-M   'P 1'
#
loop_
_entity.id
_entity.type
_entity.pdbx_description
1 polymer ?
#
loop_
_entity_poly.entity_id
_entity_poly.type
_entity_poly.pdbx_seq_one_letter_code
_entity_poly.pdbx_strand_id
1 'polypeptide(L)'
;MYNGEVPTSFYAACAQLKCSRTLSLKTVRRTVFTFASSLTLEARHGRLQVLSSLNFRINKKEIYRSISLSLSKKLSESWAFCFRCGIIDLVIEMLEKNVQNRNQVEIICIEDLVPQSHLLRKIESAVDFKKIYDFVEDLYCTDNGRPSIDPVILFKMVLIQHLYGIRSLRRVADEVSLNIAYRWFLGYAINEPTPHFSTLSYNFRHRFIEGTVDKIFNWILDEIANEGYLNPEAVFIDGTHIKANANKNKKIKEQVPVAAKRYAEELLEEINADREAHGKKPFDDEQKPPKSKNQQKKNNTSKKKLKRRKKEEKMKEVTKSTTDPESGLFVKGEHKRQFAYEAHTACEKNGYVVGVEVTPGNVHDSVAFDDVYDEVVEKYPEVETIVADSAYKTPHICKKVFDDGRVLSTSYKRPMTKKGNHPWYEYVYDEFYDAVICPANQMLRYSTTNRDGYREYKSDPHICMNCPTRHLCTASKDCVKIVTKHIWHDYVELAEDIRHTPEYAELYKERKEKIERVFADAKEKHAMRYTPYRGLTAVKNWVKLKFAAMNLKKYAIHKDFDRKRREYYDIFSSAFLCLATLIMKQVKPEIQFS
;
A
#
# COMPACT_ATOMS: atom_id res chain seq x y z
N MET A 1 28.42 20.34 -4.62
CA MET A 1 28.90 21.45 -5.46
C MET A 1 29.49 20.87 -6.73
N TYR A 2 28.73 20.84 -7.80
CA TYR A 2 29.23 20.56 -9.14
C TYR A 2 28.59 21.62 -10.04
N ASN A 3 29.43 22.56 -10.44
CA ASN A 3 29.11 23.55 -11.47
C ASN A 3 29.10 22.84 -12.82
N GLY A 4 27.90 22.58 -13.37
CA GLY A 4 27.72 22.09 -14.72
C GLY A 4 27.70 23.26 -15.69
N GLU A 5 28.85 23.62 -16.28
CA GLU A 5 28.88 24.54 -17.41
C GLU A 5 28.23 23.90 -18.63
N VAL A 6 27.20 24.56 -19.15
CA VAL A 6 26.53 24.18 -20.41
C VAL A 6 27.54 24.49 -21.56
N PRO A 7 27.77 23.54 -22.48
CA PRO A 7 28.72 23.76 -23.56
C PRO A 7 28.37 24.99 -24.38
N THR A 8 29.33 25.85 -24.60
CA THR A 8 29.23 27.11 -25.38
C THR A 8 28.67 26.94 -26.80
N SER A 9 28.73 25.72 -27.35
CA SER A 9 28.11 25.36 -28.65
C SER A 9 26.59 25.51 -28.70
N PHE A 10 25.90 25.42 -27.53
CA PHE A 10 24.43 25.53 -27.46
C PHE A 10 23.95 26.98 -27.65
N TYR A 11 24.73 27.94 -27.12
CA TYR A 11 24.42 29.37 -27.29
C TYR A 11 24.70 29.88 -28.70
N ALA A 12 25.71 29.33 -29.38
CA ALA A 12 25.99 29.67 -30.77
C ALA A 12 24.90 29.21 -31.75
N ALA A 13 24.32 28.02 -31.53
CA ALA A 13 23.22 27.52 -32.36
C ALA A 13 21.91 28.31 -32.16
N CYS A 14 21.63 28.75 -30.92
CA CYS A 14 20.46 29.58 -30.65
C CYS A 14 20.62 31.04 -31.15
N ALA A 15 21.85 31.57 -31.18
CA ALA A 15 22.11 32.90 -31.72
C ALA A 15 22.02 32.96 -33.25
N GLN A 16 22.42 31.91 -33.95
CA GLN A 16 22.28 31.83 -35.42
C GLN A 16 20.81 31.69 -35.88
N LEU A 17 19.94 31.11 -35.07
CA LEU A 17 18.50 31.03 -35.37
C LEU A 17 17.75 32.37 -35.23
N LYS A 18 18.33 33.35 -34.54
CA LYS A 18 17.73 34.69 -34.38
C LYS A 18 18.08 35.69 -35.49
N CYS A 19 19.04 35.39 -36.37
CA CYS A 19 19.62 36.40 -37.26
C CYS A 19 19.36 36.18 -38.77
N SER A 20 18.68 35.12 -39.22
CA SER A 20 18.45 34.93 -40.67
C SER A 20 16.97 34.91 -41.04
N ARG A 21 16.57 35.93 -41.79
CA ARG A 21 15.18 36.15 -42.27
C ARG A 21 14.69 35.20 -43.35
N THR A 22 15.49 34.22 -43.78
CA THR A 22 15.10 33.23 -44.80
C THR A 22 15.81 31.90 -44.54
N LEU A 23 15.21 31.05 -43.73
CA LEU A 23 15.66 29.67 -43.64
C LEU A 23 15.01 28.83 -44.72
N SER A 24 15.76 28.35 -45.69
CA SER A 24 15.27 27.38 -46.68
C SER A 24 15.00 26.03 -46.00
N LEU A 25 14.04 25.25 -46.52
CA LEU A 25 13.73 23.90 -46.05
C LEU A 25 14.97 22.98 -45.93
N LYS A 26 16.06 23.25 -46.71
CA LYS A 26 17.32 22.53 -46.61
C LYS A 26 18.08 22.83 -45.33
N THR A 27 18.02 24.06 -44.81
CA THR A 27 18.70 24.47 -43.56
C THR A 27 18.01 23.90 -42.33
N VAL A 28 16.68 23.85 -42.34
CA VAL A 28 15.90 23.22 -41.24
C VAL A 28 16.16 21.70 -41.20
N ARG A 29 16.23 21.04 -42.35
CA ARG A 29 16.59 19.61 -42.42
C ARG A 29 18.03 19.36 -41.89
N ARG A 30 18.98 20.22 -42.16
CA ARG A 30 20.36 20.06 -41.68
C ARG A 30 20.45 20.24 -40.18
N THR A 31 19.73 21.18 -39.59
CA THR A 31 19.73 21.43 -38.13
C THR A 31 19.06 20.31 -37.34
N VAL A 32 17.95 19.76 -37.87
CA VAL A 32 17.28 18.59 -37.28
C VAL A 32 18.16 17.33 -37.37
N PHE A 33 18.92 17.17 -38.47
CA PHE A 33 19.82 16.02 -38.63
C PHE A 33 21.03 16.06 -37.71
N THR A 34 21.63 17.24 -37.47
CA THR A 34 22.70 17.41 -36.48
C THR A 34 22.22 17.22 -35.06
N PHE A 35 20.99 17.58 -34.75
CA PHE A 35 20.37 17.34 -33.42
C PHE A 35 20.09 15.86 -33.17
N ALA A 36 19.62 15.13 -34.19
CA ALA A 36 19.40 13.69 -34.08
C ALA A 36 20.71 12.89 -33.94
N SER A 37 21.80 13.33 -34.59
CA SER A 37 23.09 12.65 -34.49
C SER A 37 23.81 12.89 -33.14
N SER A 38 23.62 14.05 -32.49
CA SER A 38 24.14 14.28 -31.13
C SER A 38 23.37 13.48 -30.08
N LEU A 39 22.06 13.30 -30.21
CA LEU A 39 21.24 12.47 -29.33
C LEU A 39 21.60 10.97 -29.40
N THR A 40 22.00 10.48 -30.59
CA THR A 40 22.43 9.08 -30.76
C THR A 40 23.84 8.81 -30.17
N LEU A 41 24.71 9.82 -30.08
CA LEU A 41 26.03 9.67 -29.45
C LEU A 41 25.92 9.64 -27.91
N GLU A 42 25.00 10.39 -27.31
CA GLU A 42 24.80 10.42 -25.86
C GLU A 42 24.07 9.17 -25.35
N ALA A 43 23.22 8.55 -26.16
CA ALA A 43 22.55 7.29 -25.82
C ALA A 43 23.52 6.10 -25.68
N ARG A 44 24.69 6.14 -26.32
CA ARG A 44 25.74 5.10 -26.20
C ARG A 44 26.54 5.15 -24.88
N HIS A 45 26.40 6.20 -24.08
CA HIS A 45 27.19 6.40 -22.86
C HIS A 45 26.38 6.33 -21.57
N GLY A 46 25.18 5.72 -21.56
CA GLY A 46 24.46 5.38 -20.32
C GLY A 46 23.98 6.54 -19.45
N ARG A 47 23.83 7.76 -20.00
CA ARG A 47 23.34 8.94 -19.26
C ARG A 47 21.95 9.38 -19.71
N LEU A 48 20.96 8.52 -19.51
CA LEU A 48 19.55 8.82 -19.84
C LEU A 48 18.76 9.44 -18.66
N GLN A 49 19.41 9.79 -17.55
CA GLN A 49 18.68 10.27 -16.35
C GLN A 49 18.45 11.79 -16.28
N VAL A 50 18.93 12.60 -17.21
CA VAL A 50 18.87 14.07 -17.07
C VAL A 50 17.78 14.73 -17.94
N LEU A 51 17.14 14.02 -18.85
CA LEU A 51 16.16 14.63 -19.80
C LEU A 51 14.69 14.60 -19.36
N SER A 52 14.36 14.05 -18.21
CA SER A 52 12.96 14.03 -17.72
C SER A 52 12.51 15.34 -17.05
N SER A 53 13.37 16.30 -16.81
CA SER A 53 13.06 17.56 -16.11
C SER A 53 12.91 18.80 -17.01
N LEU A 54 13.14 18.69 -18.31
CA LEU A 54 12.97 19.80 -19.24
C LEU A 54 11.57 19.76 -19.89
N ASN A 55 10.58 20.29 -19.17
CA ASN A 55 9.27 20.63 -19.72
C ASN A 55 9.41 21.82 -20.70
N PHE A 56 9.74 21.55 -21.95
CA PHE A 56 9.61 22.55 -23.03
C PHE A 56 8.10 22.78 -23.31
N ARG A 57 7.50 23.73 -22.61
CA ARG A 57 6.24 24.33 -23.05
C ARG A 57 6.51 25.19 -24.28
N ILE A 58 6.47 24.57 -25.45
CA ILE A 58 6.43 25.31 -26.71
C ILE A 58 5.09 26.07 -26.74
N ASN A 59 5.15 27.38 -26.61
CA ASN A 59 3.97 28.22 -26.61
C ASN A 59 3.40 28.28 -28.04
N LYS A 60 2.42 27.43 -28.34
CA LYS A 60 1.75 27.38 -29.65
C LYS A 60 1.26 28.76 -30.13
N LYS A 61 0.94 29.67 -29.21
CA LYS A 61 0.52 31.04 -29.56
C LYS A 61 1.60 31.90 -30.21
N GLU A 62 2.88 31.68 -29.88
CA GLU A 62 3.97 32.43 -30.51
C GLU A 62 4.31 31.91 -31.90
N ILE A 63 4.17 30.61 -32.15
CA ILE A 63 4.33 30.03 -33.49
C ILE A 63 3.20 30.51 -34.38
N TYR A 64 1.96 30.52 -33.94
CA TYR A 64 0.83 31.07 -34.71
C TYR A 64 0.95 32.57 -34.96
N ARG A 65 1.45 33.36 -34.00
CA ARG A 65 1.72 34.79 -34.21
C ARG A 65 2.82 35.06 -35.23
N SER A 66 3.90 34.32 -35.24
CA SER A 66 5.00 34.50 -36.20
C SER A 66 4.59 34.06 -37.62
N ILE A 67 3.78 33.00 -37.73
CA ILE A 67 3.24 32.53 -39.03
C ILE A 67 2.19 33.53 -39.57
N SER A 68 1.30 34.06 -38.74
CA SER A 68 0.30 35.02 -39.15
C SER A 68 0.90 36.38 -39.55
N LEU A 69 1.95 36.82 -38.85
CA LEU A 69 2.69 38.06 -39.21
C LEU A 69 3.51 37.92 -40.50
N SER A 70 4.01 36.73 -40.85
CA SER A 70 4.73 36.51 -42.10
C SER A 70 3.78 36.34 -43.32
N LEU A 71 2.57 35.81 -43.10
CA LEU A 71 1.54 35.69 -44.12
C LEU A 71 0.86 37.04 -44.41
N SER A 72 0.61 37.87 -43.37
CA SER A 72 -0.01 39.18 -43.54
C SER A 72 0.86 40.18 -44.30
N LYS A 73 2.20 40.10 -44.23
CA LYS A 73 3.11 40.97 -44.97
C LYS A 73 3.28 40.63 -46.46
N LYS A 74 2.98 39.39 -46.89
CA LYS A 74 3.05 39.00 -48.29
C LYS A 74 1.72 39.15 -49.03
N LEU A 75 0.63 39.29 -48.30
CA LEU A 75 -0.72 39.43 -48.87
C LEU A 75 -1.19 40.89 -48.98
N SER A 76 -0.43 41.84 -48.38
CA SER A 76 -0.86 43.26 -48.33
C SER A 76 -0.76 44.03 -49.65
N GLU A 77 -0.05 43.54 -50.65
CA GLU A 77 0.08 44.25 -51.94
C GLU A 77 -0.87 43.75 -53.04
N SER A 78 -1.44 42.57 -52.86
CA SER A 78 -2.36 42.01 -53.91
C SER A 78 -3.84 42.09 -53.54
N TRP A 79 -4.18 42.38 -52.27
CA TRP A 79 -5.56 42.38 -51.79
C TRP A 79 -6.12 43.80 -51.49
N ALA A 80 -5.33 44.83 -51.64
CA ALA A 80 -5.78 46.22 -51.46
C ALA A 80 -6.80 46.66 -52.58
N PHE A 81 -6.93 45.87 -53.64
CA PHE A 81 -7.86 46.18 -54.73
C PHE A 81 -9.25 45.53 -54.58
N CYS A 82 -9.40 44.50 -53.76
CA CYS A 82 -10.68 43.79 -53.56
C CYS A 82 -11.49 44.29 -52.33
N PHE A 83 -10.93 45.16 -51.47
CA PHE A 83 -11.60 45.62 -50.24
C PHE A 83 -12.48 46.87 -50.40
N ARG A 84 -12.76 47.31 -51.64
CA ARG A 84 -13.62 48.49 -51.90
C ARG A 84 -15.04 48.16 -52.33
N CYS A 85 -15.42 46.90 -52.40
CA CYS A 85 -16.81 46.49 -52.68
C CYS A 85 -17.24 45.38 -51.71
N GLY A 86 -17.94 45.75 -50.67
CA GLY A 86 -18.66 44.81 -49.80
C GLY A 86 -18.05 44.69 -48.42
N ILE A 87 -18.52 45.57 -47.57
CA ILE A 87 -18.39 45.45 -46.10
C ILE A 87 -19.11 44.17 -45.69
N ILE A 88 -18.36 43.13 -45.41
CA ILE A 88 -18.79 42.10 -44.48
C ILE A 88 -18.04 42.42 -43.18
N ASP A 89 -18.69 43.11 -42.30
CA ASP A 89 -18.30 43.24 -40.92
C ASP A 89 -18.36 41.83 -40.30
N LEU A 90 -17.28 41.08 -40.40
CA LEU A 90 -17.02 39.95 -39.53
C LEU A 90 -16.68 40.54 -38.14
N VAL A 91 -17.71 40.97 -37.40
CA VAL A 91 -17.62 41.16 -35.99
C VAL A 91 -17.37 39.79 -35.40
N ILE A 92 -16.10 39.47 -35.15
CA ILE A 92 -15.74 38.33 -34.31
C ILE A 92 -16.20 38.75 -32.88
N GLU A 93 -17.44 38.41 -32.56
CA GLU A 93 -17.91 38.47 -31.17
C GLU A 93 -16.98 37.54 -30.36
N MET A 94 -16.10 38.13 -29.56
CA MET A 94 -15.24 37.37 -28.65
C MET A 94 -16.04 36.63 -27.56
N LEU A 95 -17.32 36.89 -27.42
CA LEU A 95 -18.27 36.20 -26.57
C LEU A 95 -19.25 35.42 -27.46
N GLU A 96 -18.95 34.14 -27.69
CA GLU A 96 -19.89 33.20 -28.31
C GLU A 96 -21.07 32.98 -27.36
N LYS A 97 -22.25 33.44 -27.75
CA LYS A 97 -23.49 33.07 -27.06
C LYS A 97 -23.82 31.63 -27.43
N ASN A 98 -23.76 30.76 -26.42
CA ASN A 98 -24.04 29.34 -26.60
C ASN A 98 -25.46 29.09 -27.15
N VAL A 99 -25.57 28.66 -28.39
CA VAL A 99 -26.83 28.19 -28.98
C VAL A 99 -27.11 26.78 -28.43
N GLN A 100 -28.18 26.68 -27.62
CA GLN A 100 -28.58 25.40 -27.04
C GLN A 100 -29.26 24.50 -28.10
N ASN A 101 -28.50 23.64 -28.75
CA ASN A 101 -29.01 22.67 -29.73
C ASN A 101 -29.36 21.33 -29.07
N ARG A 102 -30.18 21.34 -27.99
CA ARG A 102 -30.56 20.12 -27.27
C ARG A 102 -31.41 19.14 -28.06
N ASN A 103 -32.04 19.58 -29.15
CA ASN A 103 -32.93 18.78 -29.97
C ASN A 103 -32.27 18.34 -31.28
N GLN A 104 -30.98 18.56 -31.44
CA GLN A 104 -30.23 18.09 -32.59
C GLN A 104 -30.14 16.58 -32.55
N VAL A 105 -30.50 15.92 -33.67
CA VAL A 105 -30.36 14.46 -33.82
C VAL A 105 -28.97 14.17 -34.36
N GLU A 106 -28.21 13.39 -33.58
CA GLU A 106 -26.89 12.92 -33.98
C GLU A 106 -26.86 11.38 -33.96
N ILE A 107 -26.24 10.77 -34.96
CA ILE A 107 -26.03 9.32 -35.04
C ILE A 107 -24.60 9.06 -34.57
N ILE A 108 -24.46 8.54 -33.35
CA ILE A 108 -23.16 8.33 -32.71
C ILE A 108 -23.11 6.92 -32.14
N CYS A 109 -21.97 6.22 -32.29
CA CYS A 109 -21.71 4.97 -31.61
C CYS A 109 -21.16 5.25 -30.18
N ILE A 110 -21.60 4.52 -29.19
CA ILE A 110 -21.09 4.66 -27.81
C ILE A 110 -19.59 4.39 -27.72
N GLU A 111 -19.06 3.58 -28.65
CA GLU A 111 -17.63 3.30 -28.79
C GLU A 111 -16.82 4.56 -29.08
N ASP A 112 -17.34 5.46 -29.89
CA ASP A 112 -16.64 6.69 -30.31
C ASP A 112 -16.68 7.77 -29.22
N LEU A 113 -17.68 7.71 -28.32
CA LEU A 113 -17.85 8.69 -27.25
C LEU A 113 -16.85 8.55 -26.13
N VAL A 114 -16.25 7.37 -25.93
CA VAL A 114 -15.28 7.13 -24.87
C VAL A 114 -13.86 7.27 -25.42
N PRO A 115 -13.05 8.22 -24.93
CA PRO A 115 -11.68 8.41 -25.42
C PRO A 115 -10.81 7.15 -25.27
N GLN A 116 -9.96 6.87 -26.26
CA GLN A 116 -9.05 5.71 -26.24
C GLN A 116 -8.09 5.70 -25.05
N SER A 117 -7.74 6.86 -24.50
CA SER A 117 -6.90 7.00 -23.31
C SER A 117 -7.64 6.79 -21.98
N HIS A 118 -8.98 6.56 -22.01
CA HIS A 118 -9.79 6.44 -20.82
C HIS A 118 -9.39 5.24 -19.96
N LEU A 119 -9.39 5.39 -18.61
CA LEU A 119 -8.98 4.35 -17.67
C LEU A 119 -9.74 3.03 -17.85
N LEU A 120 -11.06 3.09 -18.08
CA LEU A 120 -11.89 1.88 -18.21
C LEU A 120 -11.53 1.08 -19.47
N ARG A 121 -11.07 1.71 -20.57
CA ARG A 121 -10.56 0.99 -21.73
C ARG A 121 -9.27 0.23 -21.41
N LYS A 122 -8.37 0.85 -20.65
CA LYS A 122 -7.14 0.20 -20.21
C LYS A 122 -7.43 -1.00 -19.34
N ILE A 123 -8.43 -0.87 -18.43
CA ILE A 123 -8.85 -1.96 -17.55
C ILE A 123 -9.52 -3.08 -18.37
N GLU A 124 -10.39 -2.76 -19.34
CA GLU A 124 -11.05 -3.74 -20.20
C GLU A 124 -10.04 -4.55 -21.02
N SER A 125 -8.97 -3.91 -21.49
CA SER A 125 -7.91 -4.56 -22.25
C SER A 125 -6.88 -5.30 -21.40
N ALA A 126 -6.86 -5.10 -20.08
CA ALA A 126 -5.85 -5.65 -19.19
C ALA A 126 -6.15 -7.08 -18.75
N VAL A 127 -7.41 -7.42 -18.52
CA VAL A 127 -7.87 -8.71 -17.97
C VAL A 127 -9.10 -9.24 -18.69
N ASP A 128 -9.27 -10.56 -18.71
CA ASP A 128 -10.50 -11.20 -19.22
C ASP A 128 -11.53 -11.35 -18.09
N PHE A 129 -12.54 -10.48 -18.11
CA PHE A 129 -13.62 -10.51 -17.12
C PHE A 129 -14.51 -11.77 -17.18
N LYS A 130 -14.40 -12.61 -18.20
CA LYS A 130 -15.15 -13.87 -18.29
C LYS A 130 -14.79 -14.83 -17.16
N LYS A 131 -13.58 -14.75 -16.60
CA LYS A 131 -13.18 -15.54 -15.43
C LYS A 131 -14.07 -15.33 -14.20
N ILE A 132 -14.85 -14.26 -14.15
CA ILE A 132 -15.82 -14.03 -13.07
C ILE A 132 -16.92 -15.11 -13.07
N TYR A 133 -17.28 -15.65 -14.23
CA TYR A 133 -18.26 -16.75 -14.28
C TYR A 133 -17.78 -17.95 -13.49
N ASP A 134 -16.51 -18.34 -13.63
CA ASP A 134 -15.90 -19.50 -12.95
C ASP A 134 -15.97 -19.35 -11.42
N PHE A 135 -15.97 -18.12 -10.91
CA PHE A 135 -15.96 -17.86 -9.46
C PHE A 135 -17.36 -17.88 -8.83
N VAL A 136 -18.39 -17.70 -9.64
CA VAL A 136 -19.77 -17.52 -9.15
C VAL A 136 -20.78 -18.50 -9.73
N GLU A 137 -20.41 -19.35 -10.68
CA GLU A 137 -21.31 -20.28 -11.36
C GLU A 137 -22.06 -21.18 -10.37
N ASP A 138 -21.35 -21.71 -9.37
CA ASP A 138 -21.93 -22.56 -8.32
C ASP A 138 -22.98 -21.84 -7.45
N LEU A 139 -23.03 -20.51 -7.50
CA LEU A 139 -23.95 -19.70 -6.72
C LEU A 139 -25.25 -19.38 -7.49
N TYR A 140 -25.38 -19.88 -8.72
CA TYR A 140 -26.54 -19.69 -9.58
C TYR A 140 -27.27 -21.00 -9.78
N CYS A 141 -28.61 -20.95 -9.70
CA CYS A 141 -29.45 -22.11 -9.99
C CYS A 141 -29.61 -22.25 -11.50
N THR A 142 -29.44 -23.47 -12.03
CA THR A 142 -29.52 -23.77 -13.46
C THR A 142 -30.94 -23.82 -13.97
N ASP A 143 -31.91 -24.29 -13.15
CA ASP A 143 -33.21 -24.74 -13.63
C ASP A 143 -34.38 -23.92 -13.09
N ASN A 144 -34.18 -22.96 -12.19
CA ASN A 144 -35.30 -22.28 -11.53
C ASN A 144 -35.01 -20.80 -11.26
N GLY A 145 -36.02 -19.95 -11.45
CA GLY A 145 -35.97 -18.53 -11.08
C GLY A 145 -36.05 -17.57 -12.25
N ARG A 146 -36.13 -16.27 -11.92
CA ARG A 146 -36.09 -15.19 -12.91
C ARG A 146 -34.68 -15.10 -13.49
N PRO A 147 -34.51 -14.86 -14.82
CA PRO A 147 -33.19 -14.59 -15.41
C PRO A 147 -32.40 -13.57 -14.60
N SER A 148 -31.18 -13.94 -14.22
CA SER A 148 -30.32 -13.09 -13.41
C SER A 148 -29.66 -12.02 -14.27
N ILE A 149 -29.24 -10.91 -13.65
CA ILE A 149 -28.31 -9.97 -14.29
C ILE A 149 -26.95 -10.67 -14.39
N ASP A 150 -26.27 -10.45 -15.51
CA ASP A 150 -24.94 -10.99 -15.76
C ASP A 150 -23.98 -10.68 -14.58
N PRO A 151 -23.35 -11.71 -13.99
CA PRO A 151 -22.39 -11.51 -12.87
C PRO A 151 -21.20 -10.64 -13.23
N VAL A 152 -20.75 -10.64 -14.49
CA VAL A 152 -19.66 -9.76 -14.96
C VAL A 152 -20.10 -8.29 -14.88
N ILE A 153 -21.33 -7.99 -15.28
CA ILE A 153 -21.89 -6.63 -15.18
C ILE A 153 -21.97 -6.20 -13.70
N LEU A 154 -22.48 -7.08 -12.84
CA LEU A 154 -22.56 -6.81 -11.40
C LEU A 154 -21.17 -6.55 -10.80
N PHE A 155 -20.19 -7.36 -11.16
CA PHE A 155 -18.82 -7.17 -10.71
C PHE A 155 -18.23 -5.85 -11.23
N LYS A 156 -18.37 -5.55 -12.52
CA LYS A 156 -17.91 -4.29 -13.11
C LYS A 156 -18.56 -3.06 -12.44
N MET A 157 -19.83 -3.13 -12.02
CA MET A 157 -20.47 -2.07 -11.24
C MET A 157 -19.82 -1.88 -9.86
N VAL A 158 -19.51 -2.97 -9.16
CA VAL A 158 -18.77 -2.94 -7.88
C VAL A 158 -17.35 -2.41 -8.11
N LEU A 159 -16.70 -2.82 -9.18
CA LEU A 159 -15.38 -2.33 -9.57
C LEU A 159 -15.38 -0.81 -9.81
N ILE A 160 -16.37 -0.26 -10.52
CA ILE A 160 -16.57 1.18 -10.68
C ILE A 160 -16.69 1.87 -9.32
N GLN A 161 -17.44 1.31 -8.38
CA GLN A 161 -17.54 1.83 -7.02
C GLN A 161 -16.16 2.04 -6.37
N HIS A 162 -15.33 1.02 -6.46
CA HIS A 162 -14.02 1.04 -5.82
C HIS A 162 -12.98 1.88 -6.57
N LEU A 163 -12.99 1.86 -7.91
CA LEU A 163 -12.09 2.64 -8.76
C LEU A 163 -12.27 4.15 -8.57
N TYR A 164 -13.51 4.61 -8.50
CA TYR A 164 -13.85 6.04 -8.43
C TYR A 164 -14.24 6.51 -7.03
N GLY A 165 -14.14 5.63 -6.02
CA GLY A 165 -14.42 5.98 -4.62
C GLY A 165 -15.88 6.37 -4.37
N ILE A 166 -16.82 5.81 -5.11
CA ILE A 166 -18.25 6.08 -4.94
C ILE A 166 -18.73 5.44 -3.62
N ARG A 167 -19.36 6.24 -2.75
CA ARG A 167 -19.61 5.83 -1.37
C ARG A 167 -20.71 4.79 -1.20
N SER A 168 -21.69 4.69 -2.11
CA SER A 168 -22.81 3.77 -1.97
C SER A 168 -23.18 3.11 -3.29
N LEU A 169 -23.71 1.87 -3.22
CA LEU A 169 -24.19 1.14 -4.39
C LEU A 169 -25.37 1.84 -5.07
N ARG A 170 -26.23 2.56 -4.31
CA ARG A 170 -27.30 3.39 -4.90
C ARG A 170 -26.70 4.44 -5.82
N ARG A 171 -25.70 5.18 -5.34
CA ARG A 171 -25.06 6.19 -6.15
C ARG A 171 -24.31 5.62 -7.37
N VAL A 172 -23.77 4.40 -7.26
CA VAL A 172 -23.21 3.68 -8.43
C VAL A 172 -24.26 3.48 -9.49
N ALA A 173 -25.44 2.98 -9.14
CA ALA A 173 -26.55 2.77 -10.08
C ALA A 173 -26.98 4.11 -10.73
N ASP A 174 -27.11 5.17 -9.94
CA ASP A 174 -27.46 6.50 -10.44
C ASP A 174 -26.38 7.02 -11.42
N GLU A 175 -25.09 6.93 -11.07
CA GLU A 175 -23.99 7.39 -11.92
C GLU A 175 -23.84 6.55 -13.20
N VAL A 176 -24.03 5.23 -13.12
CA VAL A 176 -24.01 4.34 -14.29
C VAL A 176 -25.13 4.71 -15.27
N SER A 177 -26.29 5.15 -14.78
CA SER A 177 -27.39 5.57 -15.67
C SER A 177 -27.07 6.83 -16.50
N LEU A 178 -26.15 7.67 -16.02
CA LEU A 178 -25.84 8.99 -16.60
C LEU A 178 -24.47 9.04 -17.31
N ASN A 179 -23.51 8.22 -16.88
CA ASN A 179 -22.13 8.30 -17.36
C ASN A 179 -21.90 7.35 -18.54
N ILE A 180 -21.60 7.90 -19.70
CA ILE A 180 -21.39 7.16 -20.95
C ILE A 180 -20.22 6.19 -20.84
N ALA A 181 -19.10 6.57 -20.20
CA ALA A 181 -17.95 5.70 -20.05
C ALA A 181 -18.25 4.49 -19.13
N TYR A 182 -19.12 4.65 -18.13
CA TYR A 182 -19.56 3.53 -17.29
C TYR A 182 -20.50 2.61 -18.07
N ARG A 183 -21.44 3.16 -18.86
CA ARG A 183 -22.32 2.39 -19.72
C ARG A 183 -21.53 1.58 -20.74
N TRP A 184 -20.57 2.21 -21.40
CA TRP A 184 -19.66 1.55 -22.33
C TRP A 184 -18.92 0.37 -21.67
N PHE A 185 -18.35 0.58 -20.50
CA PHE A 185 -17.61 -0.46 -19.76
C PHE A 185 -18.47 -1.65 -19.35
N LEU A 186 -19.76 -1.41 -19.11
CA LEU A 186 -20.75 -2.44 -18.75
C LEU A 186 -21.39 -3.10 -19.98
N GLY A 187 -21.18 -2.56 -21.18
CA GLY A 187 -21.79 -3.06 -22.41
C GLY A 187 -23.24 -2.62 -22.63
N TYR A 188 -23.72 -1.57 -21.89
CA TYR A 188 -25.07 -1.03 -22.07
C TYR A 188 -25.15 -0.01 -23.20
N ALA A 189 -26.24 -0.08 -24.00
CA ALA A 189 -26.57 0.98 -24.96
C ALA A 189 -26.97 2.29 -24.23
N ILE A 190 -26.95 3.42 -24.94
CA ILE A 190 -27.21 4.77 -24.35
C ILE A 190 -28.59 4.83 -23.67
N ASN A 191 -29.62 4.20 -24.25
CA ASN A 191 -31.00 4.23 -23.74
C ASN A 191 -31.41 2.99 -22.97
N GLU A 192 -30.53 2.02 -22.80
CA GLU A 192 -30.85 0.76 -22.12
C GLU A 192 -31.02 0.97 -20.61
N PRO A 193 -32.04 0.37 -19.95
CA PRO A 193 -32.21 0.50 -18.52
C PRO A 193 -31.10 -0.24 -17.76
N THR A 194 -30.50 0.46 -16.77
CA THR A 194 -29.46 -0.11 -15.92
C THR A 194 -30.04 -0.78 -14.68
N PRO A 195 -29.30 -1.72 -14.06
CA PRO A 195 -29.79 -2.45 -12.88
C PRO A 195 -30.11 -1.53 -11.71
N HIS A 196 -31.22 -1.82 -11.03
CA HIS A 196 -31.56 -1.10 -9.82
C HIS A 196 -30.60 -1.42 -8.67
N PHE A 197 -30.30 -0.44 -7.81
CA PHE A 197 -29.35 -0.59 -6.71
C PHE A 197 -29.69 -1.73 -5.72
N SER A 198 -30.99 -2.07 -5.56
CA SER A 198 -31.39 -3.17 -4.67
C SER A 198 -30.90 -4.53 -5.19
N THR A 199 -30.93 -4.74 -6.50
CA THR A 199 -30.39 -5.95 -7.13
C THR A 199 -28.89 -6.05 -6.92
N LEU A 200 -28.17 -4.94 -7.12
CA LEU A 200 -26.74 -4.87 -6.88
C LEU A 200 -26.41 -5.15 -5.39
N SER A 201 -27.16 -4.55 -4.47
CA SER A 201 -26.97 -4.76 -3.02
C SER A 201 -27.28 -6.20 -2.58
N TYR A 202 -28.31 -6.82 -3.16
CA TYR A 202 -28.65 -8.22 -2.88
C TYR A 202 -27.53 -9.15 -3.33
N ASN A 203 -27.10 -9.02 -4.60
CA ASN A 203 -26.04 -9.85 -5.15
C ASN A 203 -24.70 -9.67 -4.41
N PHE A 204 -24.36 -8.45 -4.02
CA PHE A 204 -23.15 -8.18 -3.23
C PHE A 204 -23.14 -8.92 -1.89
N ARG A 205 -24.30 -9.05 -1.23
CA ARG A 205 -24.39 -9.77 0.05
C ARG A 205 -24.41 -11.29 -0.08
N HIS A 206 -24.95 -11.82 -1.18
CA HIS A 206 -25.22 -13.24 -1.30
C HIS A 206 -24.31 -13.98 -2.28
N ARG A 207 -23.62 -13.26 -3.17
CA ARG A 207 -22.73 -13.84 -4.19
C ARG A 207 -21.29 -13.37 -4.11
N PHE A 208 -21.06 -12.13 -3.68
CA PHE A 208 -19.69 -11.66 -3.38
C PHE A 208 -19.37 -11.92 -1.91
N ILE A 209 -19.46 -13.18 -1.50
CA ILE A 209 -19.10 -13.68 -0.18
C ILE A 209 -17.57 -13.75 -0.04
N GLU A 210 -17.08 -14.03 1.15
CA GLU A 210 -15.64 -14.01 1.47
C GLU A 210 -14.81 -14.83 0.48
N GLY A 211 -15.14 -16.10 0.24
CA GLY A 211 -14.40 -16.95 -0.69
C GLY A 211 -14.41 -16.47 -2.14
N THR A 212 -15.49 -15.85 -2.61
CA THR A 212 -15.56 -15.26 -3.96
C THR A 212 -14.66 -14.04 -4.06
N VAL A 213 -14.63 -13.20 -3.02
CA VAL A 213 -13.78 -12.01 -2.98
C VAL A 213 -12.29 -12.40 -2.95
N ASP A 214 -11.94 -13.46 -2.21
CA ASP A 214 -10.57 -13.98 -2.17
C ASP A 214 -10.13 -14.52 -3.54
N LYS A 215 -11.00 -15.28 -4.22
CA LYS A 215 -10.75 -15.74 -5.60
C LYS A 215 -10.49 -14.57 -6.56
N ILE A 216 -11.30 -13.50 -6.49
CA ILE A 216 -11.15 -12.31 -7.31
C ILE A 216 -9.84 -11.57 -7.01
N PHE A 217 -9.51 -11.40 -5.72
CA PHE A 217 -8.28 -10.73 -5.31
C PHE A 217 -7.06 -11.50 -5.81
N ASN A 218 -7.06 -12.82 -5.63
CA ASN A 218 -5.98 -13.69 -6.06
C ASN A 218 -5.86 -13.75 -7.59
N TRP A 219 -6.97 -13.86 -8.32
CA TRP A 219 -6.96 -13.79 -9.79
C TRP A 219 -6.27 -12.54 -10.32
N ILE A 220 -6.60 -11.37 -9.78
CA ILE A 220 -5.95 -10.11 -10.21
C ILE A 220 -4.46 -10.14 -9.91
N LEU A 221 -4.03 -10.69 -8.78
CA LEU A 221 -2.61 -10.83 -8.45
C LEU A 221 -1.91 -11.82 -9.39
N ASP A 222 -2.57 -12.92 -9.76
CA ASP A 222 -2.01 -13.92 -10.66
C ASP A 222 -1.83 -13.34 -12.08
N GLU A 223 -2.79 -12.52 -12.57
CA GLU A 223 -2.65 -11.79 -13.85
C GLU A 223 -1.45 -10.82 -13.81
N ILE A 224 -1.22 -10.14 -12.68
CA ILE A 224 -0.09 -9.23 -12.50
C ILE A 224 1.23 -9.98 -12.44
N ALA A 225 1.26 -11.14 -11.75
CA ALA A 225 2.43 -12.00 -11.62
C ALA A 225 2.83 -12.63 -12.95
N ASN A 226 1.86 -13.15 -13.70
CA ASN A 226 2.09 -13.78 -15.00
C ASN A 226 2.72 -12.83 -16.03
N GLU A 227 2.44 -11.53 -15.94
CA GLU A 227 3.04 -10.50 -16.81
C GLU A 227 4.38 -9.95 -16.23
N GLY A 228 4.85 -10.47 -15.09
CA GLY A 228 6.14 -10.10 -14.49
C GLY A 228 6.15 -8.72 -13.81
N TYR A 229 5.00 -8.18 -13.39
CA TYR A 229 4.93 -6.89 -12.72
C TYR A 229 5.08 -6.98 -11.19
N LEU A 230 5.00 -8.19 -10.59
CA LEU A 230 5.27 -8.38 -9.16
C LEU A 230 6.76 -8.57 -8.90
N ASN A 231 7.23 -7.96 -7.82
CA ASN A 231 8.55 -8.19 -7.25
C ASN A 231 8.43 -8.37 -5.73
N PRO A 232 8.07 -9.56 -5.26
CA PRO A 232 7.81 -9.84 -3.85
C PRO A 232 9.06 -10.08 -2.99
N GLU A 233 10.29 -9.97 -3.52
CA GLU A 233 11.55 -10.12 -2.78
C GLU A 233 11.55 -9.37 -1.44
N ALA A 234 10.98 -8.15 -1.41
CA ALA A 234 10.74 -7.39 -0.20
C ALA A 234 9.28 -6.97 -0.07
N VAL A 235 8.70 -7.25 1.09
CA VAL A 235 7.30 -6.95 1.41
C VAL A 235 7.21 -5.98 2.57
N PHE A 236 6.40 -4.93 2.40
CA PHE A 236 6.15 -3.89 3.39
C PHE A 236 4.83 -4.16 4.09
N ILE A 237 4.85 -4.38 5.41
CA ILE A 237 3.66 -4.65 6.23
C ILE A 237 3.36 -3.46 7.14
N ASP A 238 2.11 -3.02 7.14
CA ASP A 238 1.61 -1.93 8.01
C ASP A 238 0.10 -1.99 8.21
N GLY A 239 -0.38 -1.32 9.25
CA GLY A 239 -1.79 -1.19 9.58
C GLY A 239 -2.36 0.19 9.24
N THR A 240 -3.62 0.22 8.82
CA THR A 240 -4.33 1.48 8.64
C THR A 240 -5.75 1.45 9.15
N HIS A 241 -6.13 2.45 9.93
CA HIS A 241 -7.45 2.53 10.54
C HIS A 241 -8.50 3.08 9.57
N ILE A 242 -9.66 2.44 9.56
CA ILE A 242 -10.85 2.77 8.79
C ILE A 242 -11.98 3.08 9.77
N LYS A 243 -12.56 4.27 9.70
CA LYS A 243 -13.66 4.65 10.57
C LYS A 243 -14.88 3.78 10.30
N ALA A 244 -15.41 3.15 11.35
CA ALA A 244 -16.58 2.28 11.28
C ALA A 244 -17.89 3.06 11.11
N ASN A 245 -18.89 2.41 10.54
CA ASN A 245 -20.27 2.90 10.48
C ASN A 245 -20.99 2.71 11.83
N ALA A 246 -20.43 3.29 12.88
CA ALA A 246 -20.85 3.14 14.25
C ALA A 246 -21.11 4.49 14.93
N ASN A 247 -22.16 4.55 15.76
CA ASN A 247 -22.44 5.73 16.56
C ASN A 247 -21.53 5.74 17.79
N LYS A 248 -20.67 6.75 17.91
CA LYS A 248 -19.70 6.89 19.00
C LYS A 248 -20.34 6.99 20.40
N ASN A 249 -21.58 7.45 20.49
CA ASN A 249 -22.29 7.65 21.75
C ASN A 249 -23.05 6.41 22.21
N LYS A 250 -23.40 5.50 21.29
CA LYS A 250 -24.11 4.23 21.57
C LYS A 250 -23.07 3.14 21.82
N LYS A 251 -22.66 2.99 23.08
CA LYS A 251 -21.63 2.04 23.51
C LYS A 251 -22.03 1.32 24.79
N ILE A 252 -21.57 0.09 24.93
CA ILE A 252 -21.69 -0.75 26.12
C ILE A 252 -20.32 -1.23 26.54
N LYS A 253 -20.16 -1.57 27.81
CA LYS A 253 -18.97 -2.23 28.34
C LYS A 253 -19.29 -3.70 28.54
N GLU A 254 -18.45 -4.55 28.03
CA GLU A 254 -18.62 -6.00 28.08
C GLU A 254 -17.34 -6.66 28.59
N GLN A 255 -17.48 -7.68 29.43
CA GLN A 255 -16.36 -8.50 29.87
C GLN A 255 -16.13 -9.58 28.81
N VAL A 256 -14.95 -9.57 28.18
CA VAL A 256 -14.57 -10.53 27.14
C VAL A 256 -13.39 -11.36 27.65
N PRO A 257 -13.37 -12.68 27.45
CA PRO A 257 -12.20 -13.49 27.78
C PRO A 257 -10.99 -13.02 26.98
N VAL A 258 -9.83 -13.02 27.60
CA VAL A 258 -8.57 -12.71 26.91
C VAL A 258 -8.22 -13.93 26.05
N ALA A 259 -8.14 -13.75 24.73
CA ALA A 259 -7.72 -14.80 23.83
C ALA A 259 -6.28 -15.24 24.15
N ALA A 260 -6.04 -16.55 24.09
CA ALA A 260 -4.69 -17.10 24.19
C ALA A 260 -3.84 -16.62 23.01
N LYS A 261 -2.55 -16.41 23.23
CA LYS A 261 -1.60 -16.13 22.16
C LYS A 261 -1.45 -17.39 21.28
N ARG A 262 -1.36 -17.26 19.96
CA ARG A 262 -1.17 -18.39 19.03
C ARG A 262 0.06 -19.23 19.38
N TYR A 263 1.13 -18.59 19.75
CA TYR A 263 2.41 -19.17 20.15
C TYR A 263 2.49 -19.54 21.65
N ALA A 264 1.36 -19.67 22.34
CA ALA A 264 1.37 -19.88 23.79
C ALA A 264 1.91 -21.25 24.20
N GLU A 265 1.68 -22.28 23.40
CA GLU A 265 2.15 -23.64 23.62
C GLU A 265 3.66 -23.71 23.40
N GLU A 266 4.15 -23.27 22.24
CA GLU A 266 5.57 -23.17 21.90
C GLU A 266 6.35 -22.36 22.95
N LEU A 267 5.83 -21.19 23.32
CA LEU A 267 6.43 -20.35 24.35
C LEU A 267 6.50 -21.09 25.71
N LEU A 268 5.48 -21.87 26.07
CA LEU A 268 5.45 -22.62 27.32
C LEU A 268 6.48 -23.75 27.33
N GLU A 269 6.64 -24.46 26.23
CA GLU A 269 7.65 -25.51 26.06
C GLU A 269 9.06 -24.94 26.23
N GLU A 270 9.38 -23.84 25.55
CA GLU A 270 10.69 -23.19 25.68
C GLU A 270 10.92 -22.57 27.07
N ILE A 271 9.88 -22.01 27.71
CA ILE A 271 9.97 -21.55 29.11
C ILE A 271 10.31 -22.73 30.02
N ASN A 272 9.68 -23.87 29.84
CA ASN A 272 9.93 -25.04 30.68
C ASN A 272 11.35 -25.57 30.49
N ALA A 273 11.82 -25.64 29.23
CA ALA A 273 13.20 -26.01 28.92
C ALA A 273 14.21 -25.04 29.58
N ASP A 274 13.98 -23.73 29.46
CA ASP A 274 14.82 -22.70 30.09
C ASP A 274 14.85 -22.82 31.64
N ARG A 275 13.69 -23.09 32.24
CA ARG A 275 13.57 -23.29 33.68
C ARG A 275 14.31 -24.54 34.15
N GLU A 276 14.22 -25.66 33.44
CA GLU A 276 14.94 -26.89 33.74
C GLU A 276 16.45 -26.71 33.63
N ALA A 277 16.93 -26.00 32.58
CA ALA A 277 18.34 -25.64 32.43
C ALA A 277 18.89 -24.85 33.63
N HIS A 278 18.03 -24.03 34.27
CA HIS A 278 18.36 -23.27 35.48
C HIS A 278 17.98 -23.97 36.79
N GLY A 279 17.67 -25.29 36.77
CA GLY A 279 17.31 -26.06 37.95
C GLY A 279 15.99 -25.65 38.60
N LYS A 280 15.07 -25.03 37.86
CA LYS A 280 13.72 -24.69 38.33
C LYS A 280 12.70 -25.70 37.84
N LYS A 281 11.65 -25.92 38.64
CA LYS A 281 10.56 -26.82 38.23
C LYS A 281 9.81 -26.24 37.01
N PRO A 282 9.46 -27.07 36.03
CA PRO A 282 8.60 -26.66 34.90
C PRO A 282 7.24 -26.18 35.42
N PHE A 283 6.53 -25.43 34.59
CA PHE A 283 5.15 -25.06 34.88
C PHE A 283 4.25 -26.23 34.47
N ASP A 284 3.52 -26.82 35.43
CA ASP A 284 2.44 -27.73 35.12
C ASP A 284 1.28 -26.97 34.48
N ASP A 285 0.64 -27.53 33.44
CA ASP A 285 -0.54 -26.94 32.75
C ASP A 285 -1.72 -26.65 33.68
N GLU A 286 -1.73 -27.26 34.89
CA GLU A 286 -2.79 -27.13 35.88
C GLU A 286 -2.55 -26.07 36.99
N GLN A 287 -1.39 -25.41 37.06
CA GLN A 287 -1.09 -24.53 38.21
C GLN A 287 -1.42 -23.06 37.99
N LYS A 288 -2.18 -22.50 38.96
CA LYS A 288 -2.69 -21.14 39.12
C LYS A 288 -1.60 -20.05 39.11
N PRO A 289 -1.93 -18.82 38.66
CA PRO A 289 -1.04 -17.67 38.79
C PRO A 289 -0.70 -17.38 40.25
N PRO A 290 0.55 -16.89 40.53
CA PRO A 290 0.95 -16.57 41.88
C PRO A 290 0.07 -15.45 42.46
N LYS A 291 -0.39 -15.65 43.65
CA LYS A 291 -1.13 -14.64 44.43
C LYS A 291 -0.24 -13.40 44.59
N SER A 292 -0.76 -12.25 44.24
CA SER A 292 -0.26 -10.95 44.68
C SER A 292 -0.09 -10.99 46.22
N LYS A 293 1.16 -10.81 46.68
CA LYS A 293 1.47 -10.68 48.09
C LYS A 293 1.00 -9.32 48.59
N ASN A 294 -0.30 -9.19 48.86
CA ASN A 294 -0.81 -8.13 49.72
C ASN A 294 -2.14 -8.57 50.34
N GLN A 295 -2.05 -9.47 51.31
CA GLN A 295 -3.01 -9.61 52.41
C GLN A 295 -2.50 -10.70 53.36
N GLN A 296 -1.55 -10.34 54.20
CA GLN A 296 -1.38 -10.99 55.50
C GLN A 296 -2.06 -10.13 56.55
N LYS A 297 -3.18 -10.64 57.04
CA LYS A 297 -3.54 -10.75 58.47
C LYS A 297 -5.03 -10.99 58.62
N LYS A 298 -5.41 -12.23 58.94
CA LYS A 298 -6.19 -12.57 60.14
C LYS A 298 -6.51 -14.06 60.13
N ASN A 299 -6.06 -14.71 61.18
CA ASN A 299 -6.41 -16.06 61.56
C ASN A 299 -7.93 -16.18 61.78
N ASN A 300 -8.52 -17.26 61.32
CA ASN A 300 -9.25 -18.20 62.18
C ASN A 300 -9.85 -19.35 61.36
N THR A 301 -9.48 -20.52 61.80
CA THR A 301 -10.13 -21.83 61.70
C THR A 301 -11.52 -21.91 61.10
N SER A 302 -11.63 -22.64 59.97
CA SER A 302 -12.64 -23.68 59.81
C SER A 302 -12.41 -24.46 58.49
N LYS A 303 -12.45 -25.77 58.59
CA LYS A 303 -12.41 -26.75 57.50
C LYS A 303 -13.47 -26.42 56.46
N LYS A 304 -13.11 -25.86 55.31
CA LYS A 304 -13.97 -25.76 54.17
C LYS A 304 -13.42 -26.63 53.05
N LYS A 305 -14.27 -27.59 52.61
CA LYS A 305 -14.13 -28.50 51.46
C LYS A 305 -13.46 -27.75 50.29
N LEU A 306 -12.39 -28.36 49.72
CA LEU A 306 -11.83 -27.96 48.44
C LEU A 306 -12.90 -28.11 47.36
N LYS A 307 -13.60 -27.05 47.05
CA LYS A 307 -14.29 -26.92 45.78
C LYS A 307 -13.20 -26.75 44.71
N ARG A 308 -13.11 -27.69 43.75
CA ARG A 308 -12.36 -27.51 42.50
C ARG A 308 -12.76 -26.15 41.91
N ARG A 309 -11.89 -25.14 42.04
CA ARG A 309 -12.07 -23.85 41.34
C ARG A 309 -11.82 -24.09 39.86
N LYS A 310 -12.86 -23.96 39.04
CA LYS A 310 -12.72 -23.83 37.62
C LYS A 310 -11.69 -22.73 37.30
N LYS A 311 -10.83 -22.95 36.32
CA LYS A 311 -9.90 -21.98 35.76
C LYS A 311 -10.70 -20.69 35.47
N GLU A 312 -10.57 -19.65 36.27
CA GLU A 312 -11.20 -18.36 36.00
C GLU A 312 -10.45 -17.75 34.79
N GLU A 313 -11.11 -17.74 33.66
CA GLU A 313 -10.60 -17.06 32.45
C GLU A 313 -10.35 -15.60 32.80
N LYS A 314 -9.18 -15.09 32.42
CA LYS A 314 -8.87 -13.66 32.57
C LYS A 314 -9.84 -12.87 31.70
N MET A 315 -10.75 -12.11 32.33
CA MET A 315 -11.71 -11.25 31.63
C MET A 315 -11.13 -9.84 31.48
N LYS A 316 -11.35 -9.25 30.31
CA LYS A 316 -10.99 -7.87 29.99
C LYS A 316 -12.25 -7.07 29.69
N GLU A 317 -12.40 -5.89 30.31
CA GLU A 317 -13.48 -4.97 29.97
C GLU A 317 -13.20 -4.31 28.61
N VAL A 318 -14.07 -4.53 27.64
CA VAL A 318 -13.98 -3.94 26.30
C VAL A 318 -15.20 -3.08 26.02
N THR A 319 -14.97 -1.89 25.46
CA THR A 319 -16.07 -1.01 25.03
C THR A 319 -16.48 -1.38 23.61
N LYS A 320 -17.70 -1.86 23.43
CA LYS A 320 -18.30 -2.22 22.13
C LYS A 320 -19.34 -1.20 21.69
N SER A 321 -19.50 -1.01 20.38
CA SER A 321 -20.60 -0.24 19.80
C SER A 321 -21.86 -1.10 19.74
N THR A 322 -23.02 -0.52 20.07
CA THR A 322 -24.31 -1.22 19.90
C THR A 322 -24.81 -1.19 18.46
N THR A 323 -24.27 -0.31 17.62
CA THR A 323 -24.66 -0.19 16.20
C THR A 323 -23.77 -1.01 15.28
N ASP A 324 -22.54 -1.31 15.68
CA ASP A 324 -21.58 -2.17 14.99
C ASP A 324 -20.70 -2.86 16.03
N PRO A 325 -21.17 -3.99 16.62
CA PRO A 325 -20.50 -4.64 17.75
C PRO A 325 -19.11 -5.19 17.46
N GLU A 326 -18.82 -5.50 16.18
CA GLU A 326 -17.53 -6.05 15.74
C GLU A 326 -16.48 -4.97 15.50
N SER A 327 -16.88 -3.68 15.50
CA SER A 327 -15.93 -2.58 15.42
C SER A 327 -15.21 -2.36 16.76
N GLY A 328 -13.91 -2.06 16.71
CA GLY A 328 -13.10 -1.76 17.89
C GLY A 328 -13.05 -0.28 18.23
N LEU A 329 -12.98 0.06 19.54
CA LEU A 329 -12.76 1.43 19.96
C LEU A 329 -11.28 1.81 19.80
N PHE A 330 -10.98 2.56 18.76
CA PHE A 330 -9.65 3.12 18.52
C PHE A 330 -9.45 4.43 19.30
N VAL A 331 -8.31 4.54 19.97
CA VAL A 331 -7.92 5.72 20.75
C VAL A 331 -6.52 6.17 20.32
N LYS A 332 -6.41 7.37 19.77
CA LYS A 332 -5.11 8.00 19.43
C LYS A 332 -4.99 9.33 20.13
N GLY A 333 -4.11 9.38 21.13
CA GLY A 333 -3.96 10.53 22.01
C GLY A 333 -5.24 10.82 22.83
N GLU A 334 -5.32 12.01 23.39
CA GLU A 334 -6.43 12.39 24.29
C GLU A 334 -7.73 12.73 23.55
N HIS A 335 -7.64 13.18 22.29
CA HIS A 335 -8.76 13.78 21.59
C HIS A 335 -9.43 12.88 20.55
N LYS A 336 -8.75 11.87 20.03
CA LYS A 336 -9.31 11.02 18.97
C LYS A 336 -9.78 9.68 19.49
N ARG A 337 -11.10 9.57 19.75
CA ARG A 337 -11.77 8.32 20.13
C ARG A 337 -12.88 8.03 19.12
N GLN A 338 -12.79 6.91 18.43
CA GLN A 338 -13.79 6.50 17.43
C GLN A 338 -13.83 4.98 17.30
N PHE A 339 -14.99 4.44 16.91
CA PHE A 339 -15.04 3.06 16.48
C PHE A 339 -14.42 2.94 15.08
N ALA A 340 -13.58 1.94 14.92
CA ALA A 340 -12.82 1.71 13.70
C ALA A 340 -12.56 0.21 13.49
N TYR A 341 -12.25 -0.12 12.25
CA TYR A 341 -11.55 -1.33 11.86
C TYR A 341 -10.10 -0.97 11.50
N GLU A 342 -9.22 -1.94 11.50
CA GLU A 342 -7.86 -1.79 11.06
C GLU A 342 -7.59 -2.76 9.92
N ALA A 343 -7.07 -2.27 8.81
CA ALA A 343 -6.63 -3.08 7.69
C ALA A 343 -5.11 -3.22 7.78
N HIS A 344 -4.68 -4.44 8.09
CA HIS A 344 -3.29 -4.86 8.04
C HIS A 344 -3.01 -5.30 6.61
N THR A 345 -2.01 -4.71 6.00
CA THR A 345 -1.80 -4.80 4.56
C THR A 345 -0.33 -5.06 4.27
N ALA A 346 -0.08 -5.99 3.36
CA ALA A 346 1.23 -6.26 2.81
C ALA A 346 1.29 -5.75 1.36
N CYS A 347 2.30 -4.96 1.01
CA CYS A 347 2.57 -4.58 -0.37
C CYS A 347 4.03 -4.87 -0.74
N GLU A 348 4.27 -5.24 -2.01
CA GLU A 348 5.59 -5.52 -2.55
C GLU A 348 6.30 -4.25 -3.08
N LYS A 349 7.54 -4.39 -3.56
CA LYS A 349 8.41 -3.28 -4.04
C LYS A 349 7.76 -2.36 -5.08
N ASN A 350 6.97 -2.89 -5.99
CA ASN A 350 6.24 -2.09 -6.97
C ASN A 350 4.97 -1.47 -6.40
N GLY A 351 4.61 -1.77 -5.14
CA GLY A 351 3.46 -1.22 -4.41
C GLY A 351 2.14 -1.84 -4.85
N TYR A 352 2.12 -3.08 -5.31
CA TYR A 352 0.92 -3.90 -5.39
C TYR A 352 0.64 -4.50 -4.02
N VAL A 353 -0.63 -4.51 -3.63
CA VAL A 353 -1.07 -5.12 -2.37
C VAL A 353 -1.19 -6.62 -2.57
N VAL A 354 -0.39 -7.40 -1.82
CA VAL A 354 -0.29 -8.85 -1.95
C VAL A 354 -0.97 -9.62 -0.83
N GLY A 355 -1.24 -8.99 0.32
CA GLY A 355 -1.95 -9.59 1.45
C GLY A 355 -2.77 -8.56 2.22
N VAL A 356 -3.92 -8.97 2.76
CA VAL A 356 -4.84 -8.08 3.50
C VAL A 356 -5.62 -8.84 4.56
N GLU A 357 -5.48 -8.43 5.81
CA GLU A 357 -6.34 -8.87 6.90
C GLU A 357 -7.01 -7.68 7.58
N VAL A 358 -8.24 -7.85 8.08
CA VAL A 358 -9.00 -6.78 8.74
C VAL A 358 -9.39 -7.22 10.14
N THR A 359 -9.05 -6.38 11.12
CA THR A 359 -9.38 -6.61 12.53
C THR A 359 -10.20 -5.47 13.12
N PRO A 360 -10.86 -5.68 14.29
CA PRO A 360 -11.37 -4.57 15.07
C PRO A 360 -10.26 -3.59 15.45
N GLY A 361 -10.50 -2.28 15.33
CA GLY A 361 -9.47 -1.24 15.50
C GLY A 361 -8.91 -1.05 16.92
N ASN A 362 -9.21 -1.96 17.84
CA ASN A 362 -8.62 -2.05 19.19
C ASN A 362 -7.70 -3.28 19.33
N VAL A 363 -7.51 -4.05 18.28
CA VAL A 363 -6.53 -5.15 18.21
C VAL A 363 -5.16 -4.53 17.93
N HIS A 364 -4.12 -5.04 18.56
CA HIS A 364 -2.76 -4.54 18.34
C HIS A 364 -2.18 -5.12 17.06
N ASP A 365 -1.44 -4.34 16.30
CA ASP A 365 -0.86 -4.70 15.00
C ASP A 365 -0.09 -6.03 15.02
N SER A 366 0.65 -6.29 16.10
CA SER A 366 1.40 -7.54 16.28
C SER A 366 0.55 -8.81 16.39
N VAL A 367 -0.76 -8.69 16.64
CA VAL A 367 -1.67 -9.85 16.72
C VAL A 367 -2.13 -10.30 15.33
N ALA A 368 -2.29 -9.35 14.42
CA ALA A 368 -2.73 -9.61 13.05
C ALA A 368 -1.56 -9.94 12.11
N PHE A 369 -0.32 -9.80 12.59
CA PHE A 369 0.88 -10.03 11.77
C PHE A 369 0.91 -11.44 11.20
N ASP A 370 0.67 -12.45 12.04
CA ASP A 370 0.78 -13.85 11.63
C ASP A 370 -0.16 -14.18 10.46
N ASP A 371 -1.41 -13.67 10.50
CA ASP A 371 -2.38 -13.92 9.42
C ASP A 371 -1.93 -13.33 8.08
N VAL A 372 -1.41 -12.10 8.09
CA VAL A 372 -0.94 -11.42 6.88
C VAL A 372 0.37 -12.02 6.39
N TYR A 373 1.28 -12.34 7.31
CA TYR A 373 2.57 -12.91 7.01
C TYR A 373 2.44 -14.30 6.39
N ASP A 374 1.65 -15.17 7.03
CA ASP A 374 1.45 -16.54 6.56
C ASP A 374 0.79 -16.57 5.17
N GLU A 375 -0.27 -15.73 4.93
CA GLU A 375 -0.92 -15.59 3.61
C GLU A 375 0.09 -15.19 2.52
N VAL A 376 0.99 -14.26 2.83
CA VAL A 376 1.96 -13.75 1.87
C VAL A 376 3.07 -14.75 1.58
N VAL A 377 3.63 -15.37 2.63
CA VAL A 377 4.75 -16.29 2.49
C VAL A 377 4.34 -17.61 1.84
N GLU A 378 3.13 -18.10 2.12
CA GLU A 378 2.56 -19.27 1.45
C GLU A 378 2.40 -19.04 -0.05
N LYS A 379 1.93 -17.84 -0.43
CA LYS A 379 1.70 -17.50 -1.84
C LYS A 379 2.99 -17.10 -2.58
N TYR A 380 3.93 -16.46 -1.89
CA TYR A 380 5.19 -15.95 -2.46
C TYR A 380 6.39 -16.44 -1.64
N PRO A 381 6.83 -17.68 -1.85
CA PRO A 381 7.98 -18.24 -1.12
C PRO A 381 9.31 -17.49 -1.34
N GLU A 382 9.41 -16.74 -2.44
CA GLU A 382 10.55 -15.90 -2.80
C GLU A 382 10.72 -14.63 -1.96
N VAL A 383 9.82 -14.37 -1.02
CA VAL A 383 9.96 -13.24 -0.08
C VAL A 383 11.17 -13.47 0.83
N GLU A 384 12.14 -12.57 0.77
CA GLU A 384 13.36 -12.62 1.59
C GLU A 384 13.29 -11.63 2.74
N THR A 385 12.72 -10.45 2.50
CA THR A 385 12.73 -9.34 3.48
C THR A 385 11.33 -8.84 3.81
N ILE A 386 11.04 -8.77 5.11
CA ILE A 386 9.84 -8.13 5.65
C ILE A 386 10.22 -6.77 6.22
N VAL A 387 9.56 -5.72 5.75
CA VAL A 387 9.75 -4.35 6.23
C VAL A 387 8.52 -3.90 6.99
N ALA A 388 8.66 -3.65 8.29
CA ALA A 388 7.53 -3.32 9.16
C ALA A 388 7.84 -2.17 10.13
N ASP A 389 6.78 -1.59 10.74
CA ASP A 389 6.92 -0.57 11.78
C ASP A 389 7.47 -1.18 13.09
N SER A 390 7.98 -0.33 13.97
CA SER A 390 8.45 -0.69 15.31
C SER A 390 7.37 -1.34 16.20
N ALA A 391 6.09 -1.18 15.90
CA ALA A 391 5.00 -1.87 16.58
C ALA A 391 5.06 -3.39 16.38
N TYR A 392 5.56 -3.84 15.23
CA TYR A 392 5.74 -5.25 14.88
C TYR A 392 7.04 -5.85 15.47
N LYS A 393 7.97 -5.04 15.98
CA LYS A 393 9.20 -5.53 16.64
C LYS A 393 8.88 -6.12 18.01
N THR A 394 8.41 -7.35 18.01
CA THR A 394 8.12 -8.15 19.20
C THR A 394 8.96 -9.43 19.19
N PRO A 395 9.30 -10.03 20.35
CA PRO A 395 10.11 -11.26 20.38
C PRO A 395 9.53 -12.38 19.50
N HIS A 396 8.22 -12.59 19.53
CA HIS A 396 7.54 -13.60 18.71
C HIS A 396 7.70 -13.35 17.20
N ILE A 397 7.42 -12.14 16.75
CA ILE A 397 7.52 -11.80 15.32
C ILE A 397 8.95 -11.91 14.82
N CYS A 398 9.93 -11.42 15.63
CA CYS A 398 11.34 -11.56 15.27
C CYS A 398 11.72 -13.03 15.14
N LYS A 399 11.38 -13.87 16.15
CA LYS A 399 11.65 -15.32 16.10
C LYS A 399 11.03 -15.94 14.84
N LYS A 400 9.72 -15.76 14.61
CA LYS A 400 9.01 -16.37 13.49
C LYS A 400 9.66 -16.04 12.14
N VAL A 401 9.97 -14.77 11.89
CA VAL A 401 10.55 -14.35 10.60
C VAL A 401 11.96 -14.89 10.41
N PHE A 402 12.79 -14.91 11.46
CA PHE A 402 14.15 -15.41 11.36
C PHE A 402 14.23 -16.95 11.31
N ASP A 403 13.35 -17.65 12.04
CA ASP A 403 13.27 -19.12 11.97
C ASP A 403 12.82 -19.59 10.57
N ASP A 404 12.00 -18.81 9.87
CA ASP A 404 11.64 -19.03 8.47
C ASP A 404 12.78 -18.68 7.48
N GLY A 405 13.95 -18.27 7.98
CA GLY A 405 15.11 -17.91 7.16
C GLY A 405 14.99 -16.57 6.45
N ARG A 406 14.07 -15.69 6.87
CA ARG A 406 13.83 -14.37 6.30
C ARG A 406 14.36 -13.25 7.17
N VAL A 407 14.47 -12.06 6.60
CA VAL A 407 15.00 -10.88 7.29
C VAL A 407 13.87 -9.93 7.70
N LEU A 408 13.91 -9.43 8.95
CA LEU A 408 12.99 -8.42 9.45
C LEU A 408 13.67 -7.06 9.57
N SER A 409 13.30 -6.12 8.71
CA SER A 409 13.76 -4.73 8.76
C SER A 409 12.73 -3.85 9.48
N THR A 410 13.12 -3.29 10.63
CA THR A 410 12.24 -2.43 11.45
C THR A 410 12.97 -1.18 11.94
N SER A 411 12.21 -0.17 12.37
CA SER A 411 12.81 1.00 13.03
C SER A 411 13.16 0.73 14.50
N TYR A 412 13.98 1.63 15.05
CA TYR A 412 14.32 1.62 16.46
C TYR A 412 13.08 1.77 17.34
N LYS A 413 12.95 0.87 18.32
CA LYS A 413 11.93 0.95 19.36
C LYS A 413 12.59 1.34 20.68
N ARG A 414 12.40 2.60 21.09
CA ARG A 414 12.95 3.09 22.36
C ARG A 414 12.40 2.29 23.53
N PRO A 415 13.24 1.69 24.39
CA PRO A 415 12.79 1.06 25.62
C PRO A 415 12.10 2.07 26.54
N MET A 416 10.98 1.67 27.15
CA MET A 416 10.24 2.53 28.06
C MET A 416 10.89 2.51 29.43
N THR A 417 11.49 3.62 29.84
CA THR A 417 12.04 3.83 31.18
C THR A 417 11.25 4.91 31.89
N LYS A 418 10.97 4.72 33.18
CA LYS A 418 10.38 5.78 34.03
C LYS A 418 11.32 6.98 34.08
N LYS A 419 10.75 8.19 33.93
CA LYS A 419 11.53 9.42 34.01
C LYS A 419 12.27 9.48 35.34
N GLY A 420 13.59 9.70 35.32
CA GLY A 420 14.46 9.76 36.47
C GLY A 420 15.07 8.41 36.89
N ASN A 421 14.77 7.32 36.18
CA ASN A 421 15.43 6.04 36.43
C ASN A 421 16.54 5.78 35.38
N HIS A 422 17.52 4.96 35.77
CA HIS A 422 18.53 4.44 34.88
C HIS A 422 17.90 3.80 33.63
N PRO A 423 18.28 4.19 32.42
CA PRO A 423 17.79 3.59 31.20
C PRO A 423 18.25 2.14 31.05
N TRP A 424 17.51 1.37 30.23
CA TRP A 424 17.74 -0.07 30.13
C TRP A 424 19.15 -0.41 29.58
N TYR A 425 19.68 0.40 28.67
CA TYR A 425 21.02 0.19 28.08
C TYR A 425 22.20 0.38 29.06
N GLU A 426 21.96 0.90 30.25
CA GLU A 426 22.97 0.95 31.33
C GLU A 426 23.08 -0.37 32.10
N TYR A 427 22.17 -1.32 31.85
CA TYR A 427 22.22 -2.66 32.41
C TYR A 427 22.79 -3.60 31.36
N VAL A 428 24.00 -4.13 31.57
CA VAL A 428 24.70 -5.00 30.62
C VAL A 428 24.45 -6.46 30.98
N TYR A 429 24.02 -7.25 29.98
CA TYR A 429 23.88 -8.67 30.17
C TYR A 429 25.22 -9.36 29.89
N ASP A 430 25.65 -10.23 30.78
CA ASP A 430 26.84 -11.06 30.70
C ASP A 430 26.40 -12.50 30.43
N GLU A 431 26.69 -12.99 29.23
CA GLU A 431 26.29 -14.33 28.76
C GLU A 431 27.04 -15.43 29.51
N PHE A 432 28.31 -15.20 29.85
CA PHE A 432 29.15 -16.21 30.52
C PHE A 432 28.67 -16.52 31.94
N TYR A 433 28.25 -15.50 32.69
CA TYR A 433 27.72 -15.67 34.03
C TYR A 433 26.20 -15.77 34.11
N ASP A 434 25.49 -15.69 32.97
CA ASP A 434 24.02 -15.56 32.93
C ASP A 434 23.51 -14.57 33.98
N ALA A 435 24.03 -13.36 33.91
CA ALA A 435 23.75 -12.31 34.88
C ALA A 435 23.65 -10.94 34.24
N VAL A 436 22.95 -10.01 34.91
CA VAL A 436 22.88 -8.62 34.48
C VAL A 436 23.74 -7.75 35.40
N ILE A 437 24.65 -6.96 34.83
CA ILE A 437 25.48 -6.02 35.56
C ILE A 437 24.75 -4.67 35.60
N CYS A 438 24.56 -4.11 36.81
CA CYS A 438 23.90 -2.82 36.97
C CYS A 438 24.88 -1.64 36.83
N PRO A 439 24.42 -0.38 36.69
CA PRO A 439 25.27 0.81 36.56
C PRO A 439 26.26 1.02 37.72
N ALA A 440 26.01 0.39 38.87
CA ALA A 440 26.92 0.39 40.04
C ALA A 440 27.85 -0.84 40.05
N ASN A 441 28.05 -1.51 38.91
CA ASN A 441 28.90 -2.69 38.72
C ASN A 441 28.57 -3.85 39.67
N GLN A 442 27.28 -4.01 40.03
CA GLN A 442 26.83 -5.14 40.85
C GLN A 442 26.05 -6.13 39.97
N MET A 443 26.24 -7.41 40.25
CA MET A 443 25.67 -8.50 39.50
C MET A 443 24.24 -8.82 39.98
N LEU A 444 23.28 -8.81 39.04
CA LEU A 444 21.92 -9.30 39.26
C LEU A 444 21.87 -10.73 38.73
N ARG A 445 21.56 -11.68 39.57
CA ARG A 445 21.55 -13.10 39.23
C ARG A 445 20.19 -13.57 38.78
N TYR A 446 20.17 -14.59 37.92
CA TYR A 446 18.94 -15.25 37.48
C TYR A 446 18.12 -15.71 38.70
N SER A 447 16.85 -15.42 38.68
CA SER A 447 15.92 -15.80 39.75
C SER A 447 14.88 -16.81 39.27
N THR A 448 14.23 -16.51 38.15
CA THR A 448 13.20 -17.36 37.54
C THR A 448 12.83 -16.85 36.15
N THR A 449 12.28 -17.73 35.33
CA THR A 449 11.57 -17.34 34.09
C THR A 449 10.08 -17.35 34.36
N ASN A 450 9.42 -16.25 34.08
CA ASN A 450 7.99 -16.11 34.34
C ASN A 450 7.14 -16.70 33.19
N ARG A 451 5.80 -16.76 33.34
CA ARG A 451 4.88 -17.35 32.37
C ARG A 451 4.71 -16.53 31.08
N ASP A 452 5.22 -15.32 31.05
CA ASP A 452 5.22 -14.46 29.86
C ASP A 452 6.53 -14.57 29.06
N GLY A 453 7.44 -15.50 29.47
CA GLY A 453 8.70 -15.77 28.79
C GLY A 453 9.85 -14.85 29.20
N TYR A 454 9.72 -14.08 30.27
CA TYR A 454 10.80 -13.22 30.73
C TYR A 454 11.65 -13.88 31.82
N ARG A 455 12.95 -14.00 31.58
CA ARG A 455 13.95 -14.28 32.61
C ARG A 455 14.04 -13.08 33.55
N GLU A 456 13.94 -13.29 34.87
CA GLU A 456 14.03 -12.25 35.90
C GLU A 456 15.38 -12.34 36.58
N TYR A 457 16.17 -11.27 36.50
CA TYR A 457 17.44 -11.10 37.19
C TYR A 457 17.23 -10.17 38.37
N LYS A 458 17.63 -10.61 39.56
CA LYS A 458 17.39 -9.88 40.82
C LYS A 458 18.70 -9.47 41.47
N SER A 459 18.71 -8.24 41.98
CA SER A 459 19.80 -7.70 42.76
C SER A 459 19.77 -8.22 44.23
N ASP A 460 20.92 -8.22 44.87
CA ASP A 460 21.01 -8.47 46.32
C ASP A 460 20.46 -7.27 47.09
N PRO A 461 19.45 -7.47 47.98
CA PRO A 461 18.88 -6.41 48.81
C PRO A 461 19.90 -5.72 49.71
N HIS A 462 20.86 -6.48 50.26
CA HIS A 462 21.86 -5.94 51.19
C HIS A 462 22.81 -4.96 50.51
N ILE A 463 23.19 -5.25 49.26
CA ILE A 463 24.03 -4.36 48.45
C ILE A 463 23.22 -3.12 48.02
N CYS A 464 21.99 -3.31 47.55
CA CYS A 464 21.15 -2.22 47.10
C CYS A 464 20.66 -1.30 48.20
N MET A 465 20.60 -1.76 49.46
CA MET A 465 20.25 -0.93 50.60
C MET A 465 21.23 0.25 50.78
N ASN A 466 22.51 0.00 50.57
CA ASN A 466 23.59 0.97 50.72
C ASN A 466 24.02 1.63 49.40
N CYS A 467 23.32 1.36 48.30
CA CYS A 467 23.70 1.88 46.99
C CYS A 467 23.35 3.39 46.83
N PRO A 468 24.33 4.25 46.49
CA PRO A 468 24.12 5.70 46.38
C PRO A 468 23.13 6.06 45.26
N THR A 469 23.06 5.26 44.18
CA THR A 469 22.16 5.49 43.02
C THR A 469 20.84 4.75 43.14
N ARG A 470 20.51 4.18 44.30
CA ARG A 470 19.28 3.40 44.50
C ARG A 470 18.02 4.16 44.06
N HIS A 471 17.95 5.46 44.33
CA HIS A 471 16.80 6.32 44.00
C HIS A 471 16.55 6.42 42.49
N LEU A 472 17.60 6.23 41.66
CA LEU A 472 17.51 6.17 40.19
C LEU A 472 17.27 4.75 39.68
N CYS A 473 17.29 3.74 40.54
CA CYS A 473 17.26 2.33 40.16
C CYS A 473 15.94 1.66 40.56
N THR A 474 15.55 1.74 41.85
CA THR A 474 14.35 1.05 42.35
C THR A 474 13.65 1.80 43.46
N ALA A 475 12.32 1.83 43.38
CA ALA A 475 11.46 2.31 44.47
C ALA A 475 10.93 1.17 45.36
N SER A 476 11.46 -0.06 45.23
CA SER A 476 11.04 -1.21 46.03
C SER A 476 11.37 -0.98 47.50
N LYS A 477 10.42 -1.30 48.40
CA LYS A 477 10.62 -1.29 49.86
C LYS A 477 11.67 -2.32 50.30
N ASP A 478 11.72 -3.45 49.59
CA ASP A 478 12.64 -4.55 49.86
C ASP A 478 14.03 -4.32 49.23
N CYS A 479 14.31 -3.13 48.70
CA CYS A 479 15.59 -2.76 48.08
C CYS A 479 16.01 -3.68 46.93
N VAL A 480 15.06 -4.32 46.22
CA VAL A 480 15.34 -5.23 45.11
C VAL A 480 15.10 -4.54 43.79
N LYS A 481 16.07 -4.58 42.88
CA LYS A 481 15.90 -4.30 41.45
C LYS A 481 15.68 -5.60 40.69
N ILE A 482 14.68 -5.61 39.83
CA ILE A 482 14.44 -6.71 38.88
C ILE A 482 14.65 -6.15 37.48
N VAL A 483 15.49 -6.82 36.69
CA VAL A 483 15.67 -6.61 35.26
C VAL A 483 15.16 -7.85 34.56
N THR A 484 14.48 -7.69 33.45
CA THR A 484 13.87 -8.79 32.70
C THR A 484 14.41 -8.86 31.29
N LYS A 485 14.81 -10.05 30.81
CA LYS A 485 15.18 -10.35 29.42
C LYS A 485 14.25 -11.45 28.91
N HIS A 486 13.61 -11.26 27.73
CA HIS A 486 12.76 -12.30 27.15
C HIS A 486 13.63 -13.47 26.64
N ILE A 487 13.14 -14.72 26.69
CA ILE A 487 13.89 -15.88 26.18
C ILE A 487 14.23 -15.75 24.70
N TRP A 488 13.40 -15.08 23.93
CA TRP A 488 13.60 -14.76 22.51
C TRP A 488 14.21 -13.37 22.28
N HIS A 489 14.95 -12.84 23.25
CA HIS A 489 15.53 -11.50 23.13
C HIS A 489 16.61 -11.41 22.06
N ASP A 490 17.34 -12.49 21.84
CA ASP A 490 18.45 -12.56 20.89
C ASP A 490 17.96 -12.32 19.45
N TYR A 491 16.75 -12.76 19.10
CA TYR A 491 16.10 -12.42 17.83
C TYR A 491 15.75 -10.93 17.71
N VAL A 492 15.44 -10.27 18.84
CA VAL A 492 15.20 -8.82 18.84
C VAL A 492 16.49 -8.04 18.68
N GLU A 493 17.60 -8.52 19.24
CA GLU A 493 18.95 -7.98 19.06
C GLU A 493 19.39 -8.14 17.61
N LEU A 494 19.19 -9.32 17.01
CA LEU A 494 19.46 -9.56 15.58
C LEU A 494 18.70 -8.58 14.68
N ALA A 495 17.42 -8.32 14.95
CA ALA A 495 16.63 -7.32 14.22
C ALA A 495 17.15 -5.88 14.46
N GLU A 496 17.82 -5.60 15.58
CA GLU A 496 18.46 -4.31 15.81
C GLU A 496 19.76 -4.17 15.03
N ASP A 497 20.56 -5.23 14.92
CA ASP A 497 21.80 -5.25 14.14
C ASP A 497 21.52 -5.08 12.64
N ILE A 498 20.50 -5.77 12.12
CA ILE A 498 20.03 -5.62 10.74
C ILE A 498 19.66 -4.17 10.42
N ARG A 499 19.03 -3.46 11.35
CA ARG A 499 18.69 -2.04 11.19
C ARG A 499 19.91 -1.15 10.90
N HIS A 500 21.09 -1.54 11.36
CA HIS A 500 22.34 -0.81 11.13
C HIS A 500 23.03 -1.17 9.81
N THR A 501 22.59 -2.22 9.14
CA THR A 501 23.08 -2.61 7.81
C THR A 501 22.57 -1.61 6.78
N PRO A 502 23.42 -0.98 5.95
CA PRO A 502 23.03 0.08 5.03
C PRO A 502 21.91 -0.30 4.07
N GLU A 503 21.95 -1.50 3.53
CA GLU A 503 20.95 -2.03 2.59
C GLU A 503 19.54 -2.04 3.20
N TYR A 504 19.38 -2.62 4.38
CA TYR A 504 18.07 -2.70 5.06
C TYR A 504 17.63 -1.34 5.61
N ALA A 505 18.57 -0.46 5.96
CA ALA A 505 18.26 0.91 6.35
C ALA A 505 17.70 1.74 5.19
N GLU A 506 18.18 1.52 3.96
CA GLU A 506 17.64 2.15 2.75
C GLU A 506 16.27 1.57 2.40
N LEU A 507 16.14 0.24 2.41
CA LEU A 507 14.87 -0.45 2.17
C LEU A 507 13.79 0.01 3.17
N TYR A 508 14.14 0.23 4.43
CA TYR A 508 13.21 0.79 5.42
C TYR A 508 12.74 2.21 5.05
N LYS A 509 13.58 3.04 4.45
CA LYS A 509 13.21 4.40 4.01
C LYS A 509 12.19 4.37 2.88
N GLU A 510 12.25 3.35 2.01
CA GLU A 510 11.28 3.17 0.92
C GLU A 510 9.85 2.96 1.40
N ARG A 511 9.64 2.55 2.66
CA ARG A 511 8.32 2.34 3.27
C ARG A 511 7.37 3.52 3.05
N LYS A 512 7.90 4.77 3.10
CA LYS A 512 7.11 5.99 2.85
C LYS A 512 6.57 6.08 1.43
N GLU A 513 7.36 5.60 0.47
CA GLU A 513 6.99 5.64 -0.95
C GLU A 513 6.15 4.43 -1.37
N LYS A 514 6.19 3.35 -0.62
CA LYS A 514 5.46 2.11 -0.89
C LYS A 514 4.16 2.07 -0.09
N ILE A 515 4.17 1.48 1.10
CA ILE A 515 2.95 1.20 1.87
C ILE A 515 2.20 2.46 2.32
N GLU A 516 2.91 3.51 2.76
CA GLU A 516 2.25 4.76 3.17
C GLU A 516 1.56 5.45 1.99
N ARG A 517 2.16 5.39 0.78
CA ARG A 517 1.55 5.90 -0.45
C ARG A 517 0.32 5.09 -0.85
N VAL A 518 0.38 3.75 -0.73
CA VAL A 518 -0.78 2.88 -0.96
C VAL A 518 -1.94 3.28 -0.06
N PHE A 519 -1.68 3.52 1.24
CA PHE A 519 -2.71 3.99 2.17
C PHE A 519 -3.24 5.39 1.86
N ALA A 520 -2.36 6.30 1.45
CA ALA A 520 -2.77 7.63 1.03
C ALA A 520 -3.71 7.55 -0.18
N ASP A 521 -3.36 6.79 -1.20
CA ASP A 521 -4.19 6.60 -2.40
C ASP A 521 -5.52 5.91 -2.07
N ALA A 522 -5.52 4.88 -1.21
CA ALA A 522 -6.74 4.21 -0.75
C ALA A 522 -7.69 5.19 -0.04
N LYS A 523 -7.17 6.05 0.82
CA LYS A 523 -7.97 7.00 1.59
C LYS A 523 -8.47 8.19 0.76
N GLU A 524 -7.62 8.76 -0.09
CA GLU A 524 -7.94 9.98 -0.84
C GLU A 524 -8.67 9.71 -2.16
N LYS A 525 -8.17 8.75 -2.94
CA LYS A 525 -8.69 8.48 -4.28
C LYS A 525 -9.80 7.42 -4.29
N HIS A 526 -9.75 6.49 -3.33
CA HIS A 526 -10.65 5.33 -3.27
C HIS A 526 -11.60 5.33 -2.08
N ALA A 527 -11.76 6.46 -1.37
CA ALA A 527 -12.71 6.70 -0.27
C ALA A 527 -12.63 5.67 0.88
N MET A 528 -11.41 5.22 1.27
CA MET A 528 -11.20 4.23 2.33
C MET A 528 -11.18 4.82 3.75
N ARG A 529 -11.38 6.13 3.93
CA ARG A 529 -11.38 6.76 5.27
C ARG A 529 -12.55 6.30 6.15
N TYR A 530 -13.66 5.90 5.54
CA TYR A 530 -14.89 5.53 6.22
C TYR A 530 -15.55 4.36 5.49
N THR A 531 -15.94 3.31 6.23
CA THR A 531 -16.69 2.20 5.65
C THR A 531 -18.19 2.41 5.76
N PRO A 532 -18.98 2.22 4.68
CA PRO A 532 -20.43 2.23 4.76
C PRO A 532 -21.01 0.92 5.33
N TYR A 533 -20.20 -0.14 5.36
CA TYR A 533 -20.61 -1.47 5.80
C TYR A 533 -20.46 -1.64 7.32
N ARG A 534 -21.17 -2.59 7.89
CA ARG A 534 -21.09 -3.04 9.28
C ARG A 534 -20.81 -4.53 9.32
N GLY A 535 -20.12 -4.95 10.38
CA GLY A 535 -19.67 -6.32 10.54
C GLY A 535 -18.32 -6.59 9.90
N LEU A 536 -17.51 -7.44 10.53
CA LEU A 536 -16.12 -7.67 10.17
C LEU A 536 -16.00 -8.27 8.76
N THR A 537 -16.76 -9.32 8.45
CA THR A 537 -16.75 -9.98 7.13
C THR A 537 -17.10 -9.02 5.99
N ALA A 538 -18.14 -8.20 6.17
CA ALA A 538 -18.55 -7.25 5.13
C ALA A 538 -17.50 -6.15 4.91
N VAL A 539 -16.82 -5.71 5.98
CA VAL A 539 -15.74 -4.73 5.89
C VAL A 539 -14.49 -5.36 5.28
N LYS A 540 -14.14 -6.61 5.64
CA LYS A 540 -13.03 -7.36 5.05
C LYS A 540 -13.20 -7.49 3.53
N ASN A 541 -14.36 -7.95 3.08
CA ASN A 541 -14.67 -8.04 1.64
C ASN A 541 -14.58 -6.70 0.93
N TRP A 542 -15.10 -5.64 1.55
CA TRP A 542 -15.04 -4.29 0.99
C TRP A 542 -13.60 -3.77 0.88
N VAL A 543 -12.74 -4.05 1.86
CA VAL A 543 -11.32 -3.65 1.85
C VAL A 543 -10.56 -4.45 0.79
N LYS A 544 -10.73 -5.78 0.74
CA LYS A 544 -10.09 -6.65 -0.27
C LYS A 544 -10.46 -6.23 -1.69
N LEU A 545 -11.75 -6.01 -1.98
CA LEU A 545 -12.20 -5.53 -3.30
C LEU A 545 -11.64 -4.14 -3.65
N LYS A 546 -11.45 -3.28 -2.66
CA LYS A 546 -10.85 -1.97 -2.87
C LYS A 546 -9.38 -2.07 -3.27
N PHE A 547 -8.59 -2.89 -2.59
CA PHE A 547 -7.20 -3.12 -2.96
C PHE A 547 -7.09 -3.90 -4.29
N ALA A 548 -7.99 -4.85 -4.55
CA ALA A 548 -8.10 -5.51 -5.86
C ALA A 548 -8.31 -4.49 -6.99
N ALA A 549 -9.22 -3.54 -6.81
CA ALA A 549 -9.47 -2.45 -7.78
C ALA A 549 -8.24 -1.52 -7.93
N MET A 550 -7.52 -1.23 -6.85
CA MET A 550 -6.30 -0.42 -6.90
C MET A 550 -5.18 -1.16 -7.64
N ASN A 551 -4.99 -2.45 -7.37
CA ASN A 551 -4.04 -3.30 -8.08
C ASN A 551 -4.37 -3.37 -9.56
N LEU A 552 -5.61 -3.65 -9.91
CA LEU A 552 -6.08 -3.71 -11.31
C LEU A 552 -5.89 -2.38 -12.05
N LYS A 553 -6.21 -1.25 -11.40
CA LYS A 553 -5.99 0.09 -11.96
C LYS A 553 -4.51 0.33 -12.27
N LYS A 554 -3.64 -0.02 -11.32
CA LYS A 554 -2.19 0.15 -11.45
C LYS A 554 -1.65 -0.74 -12.56
N TYR A 555 -2.06 -2.00 -12.59
CA TYR A 555 -1.70 -2.98 -13.61
C TYR A 555 -2.11 -2.51 -15.02
N ALA A 556 -3.36 -2.09 -15.18
CA ALA A 556 -3.87 -1.60 -16.46
C ALA A 556 -3.09 -0.38 -16.98
N ILE A 557 -2.66 0.51 -16.09
CA ILE A 557 -1.83 1.67 -16.45
C ILE A 557 -0.42 1.23 -16.87
N HIS A 558 0.20 0.30 -16.14
CA HIS A 558 1.55 -0.21 -16.45
C HIS A 558 1.53 -0.97 -17.79
N LYS A 559 0.56 -1.86 -17.99
CA LYS A 559 0.40 -2.64 -19.23
C LYS A 559 0.19 -1.73 -20.46
N ASP A 560 -0.67 -0.69 -20.35
CA ASP A 560 -0.87 0.30 -21.42
C ASP A 560 0.41 1.11 -21.71
N PHE A 561 1.16 1.47 -20.67
CA PHE A 561 2.43 2.17 -20.82
C PHE A 561 3.47 1.32 -21.56
N ASP A 562 3.64 0.05 -21.15
CA ASP A 562 4.60 -0.87 -21.78
C ASP A 562 4.19 -1.24 -23.20
N ARG A 563 2.87 -1.39 -23.48
CA ARG A 563 2.35 -1.57 -24.83
C ARG A 563 2.74 -0.40 -25.73
N LYS A 564 2.48 0.85 -25.29
CA LYS A 564 2.83 2.06 -26.04
C LYS A 564 4.34 2.21 -26.22
N ARG A 565 5.12 1.81 -25.20
CA ARG A 565 6.58 1.81 -25.30
C ARG A 565 7.07 0.82 -26.35
N ARG A 566 6.50 -0.40 -26.39
CA ARG A 566 6.80 -1.40 -27.44
C ARG A 566 6.42 -0.90 -28.83
N GLU A 567 5.20 -0.39 -29.00
CA GLU A 567 4.75 0.20 -30.27
C GLU A 567 5.70 1.31 -30.76
N TYR A 568 6.16 2.17 -29.86
CA TYR A 568 7.11 3.22 -30.19
C TYR A 568 8.47 2.65 -30.67
N TYR A 569 8.99 1.63 -29.97
CA TYR A 569 10.23 0.96 -30.37
C TYR A 569 10.10 0.24 -31.71
N ASP A 570 8.98 -0.39 -31.98
CA ASP A 570 8.71 -1.08 -33.26
C ASP A 570 8.66 -0.10 -34.41
N ILE A 571 7.98 1.04 -34.26
CA ILE A 571 7.94 2.12 -35.24
C ILE A 571 9.36 2.67 -35.49
N PHE A 572 10.12 2.91 -34.42
CA PHE A 572 11.47 3.43 -34.52
C PHE A 572 12.43 2.44 -35.20
N SER A 573 12.36 1.16 -34.84
CA SER A 573 13.12 0.08 -35.46
C SER A 573 12.80 -0.08 -36.92
N SER A 574 11.51 -0.06 -37.30
CA SER A 574 11.06 -0.13 -38.71
C SER A 574 11.54 1.06 -39.52
N ALA A 575 11.45 2.28 -38.96
CA ALA A 575 11.94 3.49 -39.59
C ALA A 575 13.47 3.46 -39.78
N PHE A 576 14.20 2.93 -38.80
CA PHE A 576 15.66 2.78 -38.85
C PHE A 576 16.07 1.74 -39.91
N LEU A 577 15.37 0.59 -39.97
CA LEU A 577 15.61 -0.42 -41.00
C LEU A 577 15.33 0.13 -42.41
N CYS A 578 14.26 0.89 -42.59
CA CYS A 578 13.92 1.54 -43.87
C CYS A 578 15.02 2.54 -44.25
N LEU A 579 15.52 3.35 -43.32
CA LEU A 579 16.60 4.30 -43.56
C LEU A 579 17.92 3.59 -43.90
N ALA A 580 18.27 2.53 -43.17
CA ALA A 580 19.44 1.71 -43.45
C ALA A 580 19.38 1.06 -44.84
N THR A 581 18.21 0.56 -45.22
CA THR A 581 17.99 -0.04 -46.55
C THR A 581 18.13 1.01 -47.69
N LEU A 582 17.64 2.23 -47.43
CA LEU A 582 17.81 3.36 -48.39
C LEU A 582 19.28 3.77 -48.53
N ILE A 583 20.03 3.83 -47.42
CA ILE A 583 21.47 4.14 -47.43
C ILE A 583 22.24 3.04 -48.18
N MET A 584 21.96 1.76 -47.91
CA MET A 584 22.62 0.62 -48.57
C MET A 584 22.32 0.58 -50.07
N LYS A 585 21.13 1.00 -50.53
CA LYS A 585 20.80 1.13 -51.96
C LYS A 585 21.49 2.29 -52.65
N GLN A 586 21.94 3.32 -51.91
CA GLN A 586 22.68 4.44 -52.48
C GLN A 586 24.20 4.21 -52.54
N VAL A 587 24.74 3.27 -51.75
CA VAL A 587 26.15 2.81 -51.85
C VAL A 587 26.19 1.74 -52.95
N LYS A 588 26.24 2.14 -54.23
CA LYS A 588 26.61 1.22 -55.31
C LYS A 588 28.08 0.84 -55.11
N PRO A 589 28.42 -0.46 -55.17
CA PRO A 589 29.84 -0.83 -55.24
C PRO A 589 30.35 -0.53 -56.63
N GLU A 590 31.08 0.57 -56.79
CA GLU A 590 32.05 0.69 -57.90
C GLU A 590 33.25 -0.19 -57.52
N ILE A 591 33.13 -1.49 -57.74
CA ILE A 591 34.29 -2.38 -57.83
C ILE A 591 34.34 -2.81 -59.31
N GLN A 592 35.02 -2.05 -60.12
CA GLN A 592 35.58 -2.52 -61.38
C GLN A 592 36.84 -3.32 -61.07
N PHE A 593 36.78 -4.61 -61.28
CA PHE A 593 38.00 -5.41 -61.38
C PHE A 593 38.70 -5.07 -62.71
N SER A 594 39.89 -4.52 -62.65
CA SER A 594 40.86 -4.53 -63.74
C SER A 594 41.77 -5.74 -63.56
#